data_cec5394aef4a89b9480029c8aeb2ec0d
#
_entry.id   cec5394aef4a89b9480029c8aeb2ec0d
#
_cell.length_a   1.000
_cell.length_b   1.000
_cell.length_c   1.000
_cell.angle_alpha   90.00
_cell.angle_beta   90.00
_cell.angle_gamma   90.00
#
_symmetry.space_group_name_H-M   'P 1'
#
loop_
_entity.id
_entity.type
_entity.pdbx_description
1 polymer ?
#
loop_
_entity_poly.entity_id
_entity_poly.type
_entity_poly.pdbx_seq_one_letter_code
_entity_poly.pdbx_strand_id
1 'polypeptide(L)'
;QALSSMPPAARAGKVAVCRLGFCNKSGGVHSGVLNFLPEMGMPMRHIDRIIRSKNVFTAQDGIDTARELAIAIAGDRIVAVGAPDDVIAAAPAATPVVDYGEQFVCPGFHDAHLHFFHTSVGSSPYMLMDMGTSEAALVQHALEFSQGLPDDAWVVTQGWRDYRWDPPEHPTKASLDAAFPGRPCVMYSGDGHTLWLNSRALEALGVTRDSEPPAGGSYDKDSNGELTGIAHEAAAMQLLPRCLEWLGEDRIASAYGDQMKRMAEQGITSICDMSLMP
;
A
#
# COMPACT_ATOMS: atom_id res chain seq x y z
N GLN A 1 -25.03 -4.47 1.02
CA GLN A 1 -26.41 -3.93 0.87
C GLN A 1 -26.77 -2.78 1.82
N ALA A 2 -25.84 -2.25 2.64
CA ALA A 2 -26.14 -1.17 3.61
C ALA A 2 -25.63 0.23 3.20
N LEU A 3 -25.11 0.43 2.00
CA LEU A 3 -24.56 1.71 1.53
C LEU A 3 -25.43 2.47 0.51
N SER A 4 -26.61 1.95 0.15
CA SER A 4 -27.47 2.57 -0.87
C SER A 4 -28.56 3.51 -0.34
N SER A 5 -28.65 3.73 0.98
CA SER A 5 -29.74 4.52 1.59
C SER A 5 -29.31 5.79 2.31
N MET A 6 -28.10 6.30 2.09
CA MET A 6 -27.69 7.59 2.65
C MET A 6 -28.05 8.75 1.70
N PRO A 7 -28.64 9.86 2.21
CA PRO A 7 -29.00 11.01 1.40
C PRO A 7 -27.75 11.72 0.82
N PRO A 8 -27.88 12.40 -0.35
CA PRO A 8 -26.73 13.00 -1.06
C PRO A 8 -25.91 14.05 -0.32
N ALA A 9 -26.44 14.62 0.77
CA ALA A 9 -25.71 15.62 1.58
C ALA A 9 -24.61 15.04 2.46
N ALA A 10 -24.55 13.72 2.66
CA ALA A 10 -23.49 13.06 3.45
C ALA A 10 -22.22 12.71 2.63
N ARG A 11 -22.19 13.05 1.33
CA ARG A 11 -21.03 12.88 0.46
C ARG A 11 -20.15 14.14 0.34
N ALA A 12 -20.30 15.12 1.23
CA ALA A 12 -19.40 16.27 1.30
C ALA A 12 -18.01 15.78 1.68
N GLY A 13 -17.09 15.87 0.71
CA GLY A 13 -15.81 15.20 0.66
C GLY A 13 -14.93 15.41 1.89
N LYS A 14 -14.31 14.33 2.32
CA LYS A 14 -13.11 14.37 3.15
C LYS A 14 -12.06 15.18 2.39
N VAL A 15 -11.79 16.41 2.80
CA VAL A 15 -10.68 17.19 2.23
C VAL A 15 -9.40 16.71 2.92
N ALA A 16 -8.75 15.71 2.33
CA ALA A 16 -7.37 15.43 2.68
C ALA A 16 -6.51 16.44 1.90
N VAL A 17 -5.84 17.34 2.60
CA VAL A 17 -4.78 18.18 2.00
C VAL A 17 -3.57 17.27 1.87
N CYS A 18 -3.43 16.66 0.70
CA CYS A 18 -2.41 15.64 0.44
C CYS A 18 -1.14 16.28 -0.07
N ARG A 19 -0.03 16.09 0.64
CA ARG A 19 1.31 16.15 0.05
C ARG A 19 1.93 14.76 0.22
N LEU A 20 2.02 14.00 -0.86
CA LEU A 20 2.81 12.77 -0.87
C LEU A 20 4.29 13.15 -0.76
N GLY A 21 4.88 12.95 0.40
CA GLY A 21 6.31 13.07 0.64
C GLY A 21 6.91 11.68 0.72
N PHE A 22 7.79 11.32 -0.22
CA PHE A 22 8.62 10.13 -0.08
C PHE A 22 9.80 10.46 0.84
N CYS A 23 9.99 9.66 1.89
CA CYS A 23 11.16 9.76 2.75
C CYS A 23 12.35 9.09 2.03
N ASN A 24 13.33 9.87 1.64
CA ASN A 24 14.57 9.33 1.07
C ASN A 24 15.54 8.98 2.22
N LYS A 25 16.35 7.92 2.06
CA LYS A 25 17.25 7.32 3.07
C LYS A 25 18.31 8.25 3.71
N SER A 26 18.34 9.53 3.38
CA SER A 26 19.21 10.52 4.04
C SER A 26 18.47 11.17 5.20
N GLY A 27 18.61 10.60 6.38
CA GLY A 27 17.94 10.99 7.61
C GLY A 27 17.98 12.48 7.93
N GLY A 28 16.81 13.04 8.02
CA GLY A 28 16.53 14.36 8.50
C GLY A 28 15.03 14.55 8.56
N VAL A 29 14.38 14.02 9.59
CA VAL A 29 13.05 14.48 9.96
C VAL A 29 13.23 15.87 10.53
N HIS A 30 13.14 16.87 9.69
CA HIS A 30 12.90 18.22 10.19
C HIS A 30 11.46 18.27 10.69
N SER A 31 11.29 18.03 12.00
CA SER A 31 10.11 18.46 12.74
C SER A 31 10.09 19.98 12.75
N GLY A 32 9.65 20.55 11.63
CA GLY A 32 9.31 21.96 11.59
C GLY A 32 8.08 22.17 12.45
N VAL A 33 8.29 22.53 13.70
CA VAL A 33 7.25 23.11 14.57
C VAL A 33 6.76 24.34 13.84
N LEU A 34 5.60 24.25 13.20
CA LEU A 34 4.92 25.38 12.57
C LEU A 34 4.29 26.25 13.67
N ASN A 35 5.11 27.03 14.37
CA ASN A 35 4.66 28.24 15.04
C ASN A 35 4.54 29.33 13.97
N PHE A 36 3.48 29.28 13.16
CA PHE A 36 3.08 30.40 12.33
C PHE A 36 1.86 31.08 12.96
N LEU A 37 2.13 31.88 13.97
CA LEU A 37 1.46 33.18 14.05
C LEU A 37 2.31 34.12 13.20
N PRO A 38 1.84 34.64 12.05
CA PRO A 38 2.47 35.79 11.45
C PRO A 38 2.50 36.88 12.54
N GLU A 39 3.62 37.59 12.68
CA GLU A 39 3.66 38.78 13.54
C GLU A 39 2.39 39.57 13.29
N MET A 40 1.60 39.81 14.35
CA MET A 40 0.31 40.45 14.22
C MET A 40 0.49 41.77 13.49
N GLY A 41 -0.01 41.86 12.24
CA GLY A 41 0.01 43.10 11.47
C GLY A 41 0.29 43.00 9.98
N MET A 42 0.74 41.85 9.43
CA MET A 42 0.86 41.74 7.98
C MET A 42 -0.40 41.07 7.38
N PRO A 43 -1.11 41.75 6.45
CA PRO A 43 -2.22 41.11 5.74
C PRO A 43 -1.69 39.97 4.92
N MET A 44 -2.28 38.75 5.11
CA MET A 44 -1.98 37.59 4.29
C MET A 44 -2.50 37.84 2.87
N ARG A 45 -1.58 38.11 1.94
CA ARG A 45 -1.92 38.59 0.59
C ARG A 45 -2.65 37.59 -0.30
N HIS A 46 -2.60 36.31 0.03
CA HIS A 46 -3.28 35.28 -0.74
C HIS A 46 -3.67 34.12 0.18
N ILE A 47 -4.97 33.85 0.27
CA ILE A 47 -5.55 32.69 0.92
C ILE A 47 -6.61 32.16 0.00
N ASP A 48 -6.52 30.87 -0.37
CA ASP A 48 -7.47 30.23 -1.28
C ASP A 48 -8.76 29.87 -0.57
N ARG A 49 -8.65 29.43 0.68
CA ARG A 49 -9.77 29.05 1.53
C ARG A 49 -9.41 29.01 2.99
N ILE A 50 -10.44 29.10 3.81
CA ILE A 50 -10.37 28.83 5.25
C ILE A 50 -11.26 27.65 5.53
N ILE A 51 -10.81 26.70 6.33
CA ILE A 51 -11.64 25.66 6.92
C ILE A 51 -11.75 25.93 8.42
N ARG A 52 -12.91 25.71 9.01
CA ARG A 52 -13.10 25.79 10.45
C ARG A 52 -13.92 24.62 10.97
N SER A 53 -13.68 24.26 12.22
CA SER A 53 -14.46 23.26 12.96
C SER A 53 -14.34 23.52 14.46
N LYS A 54 -15.34 23.07 15.22
CA LYS A 54 -15.29 23.08 16.69
C LYS A 54 -14.35 21.98 17.24
N ASN A 55 -13.94 21.01 16.41
CA ASN A 55 -13.16 19.85 16.80
C ASN A 55 -11.90 19.70 15.92
N VAL A 56 -10.98 20.68 15.95
CA VAL A 56 -9.69 20.62 15.25
C VAL A 56 -8.61 20.10 16.19
N PHE A 57 -7.98 18.98 15.83
CA PHE A 57 -6.81 18.42 16.49
C PHE A 57 -5.57 18.79 15.66
N THR A 58 -4.61 19.48 16.23
CA THR A 58 -3.43 20.00 15.50
C THR A 58 -2.24 19.05 15.53
N ALA A 59 -2.26 18.02 16.35
CA ALA A 59 -1.11 17.12 16.62
C ALA A 59 0.17 17.90 17.06
N GLN A 60 0.00 19.06 17.66
CA GLN A 60 1.12 19.85 18.19
C GLN A 60 1.52 19.31 19.56
N ASP A 61 2.82 19.29 19.84
CA ASP A 61 3.35 18.81 21.14
C ASP A 61 2.67 19.53 22.32
N GLY A 62 2.24 18.73 23.32
CA GLY A 62 1.53 19.22 24.50
C GLY A 62 0.06 19.56 24.29
N ILE A 63 -0.49 19.33 23.08
CA ILE A 63 -1.91 19.51 22.76
C ILE A 63 -2.51 18.14 22.43
N ASP A 64 -3.24 17.59 23.37
CA ASP A 64 -3.87 16.25 23.30
C ASP A 64 -5.40 16.30 23.07
N THR A 65 -5.96 17.51 22.94
CA THR A 65 -7.41 17.71 22.79
C THR A 65 -7.75 18.52 21.54
N ALA A 66 -8.84 18.15 20.90
CA ALA A 66 -9.42 18.96 19.82
C ALA A 66 -10.10 20.22 20.39
N ARG A 67 -10.06 21.33 19.64
CA ARG A 67 -10.67 22.60 20.01
C ARG A 67 -11.18 23.35 18.78
N GLU A 68 -11.98 24.37 19.01
CA GLU A 68 -12.47 25.22 17.93
C GLU A 68 -11.36 26.06 17.33
N LEU A 69 -11.07 25.82 16.05
CA LEU A 69 -10.03 26.52 15.29
C LEU A 69 -10.45 26.72 13.84
N ALA A 70 -9.80 27.71 13.20
CA ALA A 70 -9.79 27.86 11.76
C ALA A 70 -8.36 27.66 11.21
N ILE A 71 -8.30 27.18 9.98
CA ILE A 71 -7.07 26.86 9.24
C ILE A 71 -7.13 27.59 7.90
N ALA A 72 -6.22 28.52 7.64
CA ALA A 72 -6.08 29.21 6.37
C ALA A 72 -5.11 28.45 5.45
N ILE A 73 -5.51 28.27 4.19
CA ILE A 73 -4.78 27.51 3.18
C ILE A 73 -4.48 28.41 1.98
N ALA A 74 -3.21 28.41 1.54
CA ALA A 74 -2.75 29.06 0.33
C ALA A 74 -1.94 28.07 -0.51
N GLY A 75 -2.43 27.74 -1.69
CA GLY A 75 -1.86 26.67 -2.54
C GLY A 75 -1.85 25.33 -1.80
N ASP A 76 -0.66 24.80 -1.62
CA ASP A 76 -0.41 23.52 -0.92
C ASP A 76 0.02 23.70 0.55
N ARG A 77 -0.15 24.92 1.12
CA ARG A 77 0.36 25.27 2.44
C ARG A 77 -0.75 25.69 3.40
N ILE A 78 -0.62 25.25 4.66
CA ILE A 78 -1.30 25.87 5.80
C ILE A 78 -0.51 27.12 6.16
N VAL A 79 -1.17 28.28 6.11
CA VAL A 79 -0.51 29.59 6.33
C VAL A 79 -0.90 30.23 7.66
N ALA A 80 -2.02 29.79 8.27
CA ALA A 80 -2.38 30.16 9.63
C ALA A 80 -3.28 29.09 10.28
N VAL A 81 -3.18 28.95 11.59
CA VAL A 81 -4.10 28.19 12.45
C VAL A 81 -4.35 29.01 13.70
N GLY A 82 -5.60 29.23 14.06
CA GLY A 82 -5.95 30.07 15.22
C GLY A 82 -7.42 30.14 15.52
N ALA A 83 -7.83 31.03 16.41
CA ALA A 83 -9.24 31.27 16.68
C ALA A 83 -9.95 31.69 15.37
N PRO A 84 -11.20 31.18 15.12
CA PRO A 84 -11.89 31.41 13.85
C PRO A 84 -12.01 32.88 13.47
N ASP A 85 -12.38 33.75 14.43
CA ASP A 85 -12.58 35.18 14.17
C ASP A 85 -11.28 35.86 13.78
N ASP A 86 -10.16 35.51 14.42
CA ASP A 86 -8.84 36.10 14.13
C ASP A 86 -8.35 35.68 12.74
N VAL A 87 -8.46 34.42 12.39
CA VAL A 87 -8.02 33.89 11.09
C VAL A 87 -8.86 34.44 9.94
N ILE A 88 -10.19 34.58 10.17
CA ILE A 88 -11.10 35.11 9.16
C ILE A 88 -10.87 36.62 8.98
N ALA A 89 -10.69 37.39 10.08
CA ALA A 89 -10.44 38.81 10.02
C ALA A 89 -9.11 39.18 9.34
N ALA A 90 -8.09 38.30 9.44
CA ALA A 90 -6.79 38.50 8.80
C ALA A 90 -6.78 38.16 7.30
N ALA A 91 -7.80 37.46 6.81
CA ALA A 91 -7.91 37.06 5.42
C ALA A 91 -8.59 38.11 4.55
N PRO A 92 -8.34 38.11 3.22
CA PRO A 92 -9.13 38.91 2.28
C PRO A 92 -10.64 38.63 2.43
N ALA A 93 -11.45 39.69 2.37
CA ALA A 93 -12.90 39.61 2.63
C ALA A 93 -13.66 38.59 1.72
N ALA A 94 -13.14 38.33 0.53
CA ALA A 94 -13.73 37.38 -0.42
C ALA A 94 -13.23 35.93 -0.24
N THR A 95 -12.41 35.66 0.79
CA THR A 95 -11.86 34.30 1.00
C THR A 95 -13.00 33.32 1.38
N PRO A 96 -13.17 32.21 0.64
CA PRO A 96 -14.17 31.22 0.97
C PRO A 96 -13.90 30.59 2.33
N VAL A 97 -14.95 30.48 3.17
CA VAL A 97 -14.90 29.78 4.47
C VAL A 97 -15.76 28.54 4.37
N VAL A 98 -15.16 27.38 4.65
CA VAL A 98 -15.84 26.08 4.73
C VAL A 98 -15.98 25.72 6.21
N ASP A 99 -17.23 25.64 6.69
CA ASP A 99 -17.55 25.29 8.07
C ASP A 99 -17.88 23.82 8.18
N TYR A 100 -17.07 23.08 8.92
CA TYR A 100 -17.28 21.66 9.20
C TYR A 100 -18.10 21.40 10.50
N GLY A 101 -18.51 22.47 11.20
CA GLY A 101 -19.35 22.38 12.41
C GLY A 101 -18.70 21.54 13.50
N GLU A 102 -19.36 20.44 13.88
CA GLU A 102 -18.86 19.49 14.90
C GLU A 102 -17.95 18.38 14.33
N GLN A 103 -17.65 18.38 13.03
CA GLN A 103 -16.83 17.33 12.44
C GLN A 103 -15.39 17.44 12.93
N PHE A 104 -14.78 16.26 13.20
CA PHE A 104 -13.38 16.19 13.59
C PHE A 104 -12.47 16.47 12.42
N VAL A 105 -11.53 17.38 12.62
CA VAL A 105 -10.50 17.78 11.65
C VAL A 105 -9.13 17.52 12.26
N CYS A 106 -8.28 16.80 11.57
CA CYS A 106 -6.90 16.53 11.98
C CYS A 106 -5.96 16.52 10.78
N PRO A 107 -4.64 16.57 10.99
CA PRO A 107 -3.66 16.30 9.94
C PRO A 107 -3.89 14.92 9.33
N GLY A 108 -3.54 14.77 8.06
CA GLY A 108 -3.53 13.44 7.43
C GLY A 108 -2.51 12.53 8.12
N PHE A 109 -2.84 11.24 8.19
CA PHE A 109 -1.96 10.25 8.82
C PHE A 109 -0.70 10.00 7.98
N HIS A 110 0.40 9.79 8.67
CA HIS A 110 1.64 9.29 8.10
C HIS A 110 1.82 7.83 8.51
N ASP A 111 1.82 6.91 7.53
CA ASP A 111 2.18 5.53 7.76
C ASP A 111 3.71 5.40 7.74
N ALA A 112 4.28 5.15 8.90
CA ALA A 112 5.74 5.13 9.09
C ALA A 112 6.40 3.82 8.63
N HIS A 113 5.63 2.78 8.28
CA HIS A 113 6.16 1.49 7.85
C HIS A 113 5.18 0.76 6.93
N LEU A 114 5.39 0.87 5.64
CA LEU A 114 4.55 0.23 4.63
C LEU A 114 5.42 -0.39 3.52
N HIS A 115 5.03 -1.57 3.06
CA HIS A 115 5.55 -2.18 1.83
C HIS A 115 4.62 -1.82 0.68
N PHE A 116 4.79 -0.63 0.13
CA PHE A 116 3.80 -0.02 -0.79
C PHE A 116 3.62 -0.82 -2.07
N PHE A 117 4.70 -1.32 -2.68
CA PHE A 117 4.64 -2.16 -3.86
C PHE A 117 3.80 -3.41 -3.60
N HIS A 118 4.17 -4.20 -2.57
CA HIS A 118 3.46 -5.44 -2.25
C HIS A 118 2.00 -5.21 -1.88
N THR A 119 1.72 -4.16 -1.10
CA THR A 119 0.35 -3.80 -0.72
C THR A 119 -0.48 -3.38 -1.94
N SER A 120 0.10 -2.62 -2.86
CA SER A 120 -0.58 -2.14 -4.06
C SER A 120 -0.87 -3.29 -5.02
N VAL A 121 0.14 -4.10 -5.36
CA VAL A 121 0.00 -5.23 -6.28
C VAL A 121 -0.86 -6.33 -5.66
N GLY A 122 -0.68 -6.64 -4.37
CA GLY A 122 -1.49 -7.63 -3.65
C GLY A 122 -2.97 -7.25 -3.50
N SER A 123 -3.29 -5.95 -3.56
CA SER A 123 -4.67 -5.46 -3.57
C SER A 123 -5.23 -5.21 -4.98
N SER A 124 -4.48 -5.53 -6.02
CA SER A 124 -4.86 -5.37 -7.42
C SER A 124 -5.50 -6.64 -7.98
N PRO A 125 -6.13 -6.57 -9.16
CA PRO A 125 -6.65 -7.77 -9.83
C PRO A 125 -5.57 -8.70 -10.41
N TYR A 126 -4.28 -8.40 -10.19
CA TYR A 126 -3.16 -9.12 -10.78
C TYR A 126 -2.49 -10.11 -9.82
N MET A 127 -2.84 -10.09 -8.55
CA MET A 127 -2.31 -10.99 -7.52
C MET A 127 -3.43 -11.46 -6.61
N LEU A 128 -3.46 -12.76 -6.30
CA LEU A 128 -4.38 -13.32 -5.31
C LEU A 128 -3.71 -13.33 -3.93
N MET A 129 -4.33 -12.66 -2.95
CA MET A 129 -3.94 -12.73 -1.55
C MET A 129 -4.75 -13.83 -0.86
N ASP A 130 -4.13 -14.99 -0.64
CA ASP A 130 -4.81 -16.15 -0.03
C ASP A 130 -3.82 -16.99 0.80
N MET A 131 -4.24 -17.37 1.99
CA MET A 131 -3.45 -18.25 2.86
C MET A 131 -3.69 -19.73 2.56
N GLY A 132 -4.81 -20.06 1.95
CA GLY A 132 -5.29 -21.44 1.79
C GLY A 132 -5.55 -22.13 3.14
N THR A 133 -6.33 -23.19 3.10
CA THR A 133 -6.54 -24.12 4.23
C THR A 133 -5.82 -25.45 4.02
N SER A 134 -5.37 -25.71 2.79
CA SER A 134 -4.58 -26.83 2.34
C SER A 134 -3.89 -26.51 1.02
N GLU A 135 -2.92 -27.30 0.59
CA GLU A 135 -2.31 -27.20 -0.74
C GLU A 135 -3.37 -27.23 -1.84
N ALA A 136 -4.25 -28.23 -1.80
CA ALA A 136 -5.30 -28.40 -2.81
C ALA A 136 -6.29 -27.24 -2.87
N ALA A 137 -6.69 -26.68 -1.72
CA ALA A 137 -7.59 -25.53 -1.67
C ALA A 137 -6.93 -24.29 -2.27
N LEU A 138 -5.68 -24.01 -1.94
CA LEU A 138 -4.96 -22.85 -2.48
C LEU A 138 -4.76 -22.97 -3.99
N VAL A 139 -4.38 -24.16 -4.49
CA VAL A 139 -4.24 -24.42 -5.93
C VAL A 139 -5.56 -24.22 -6.66
N GLN A 140 -6.68 -24.67 -6.09
CA GLN A 140 -8.01 -24.47 -6.65
C GLN A 140 -8.39 -22.99 -6.72
N HIS A 141 -8.16 -22.22 -5.65
CA HIS A 141 -8.43 -20.77 -5.64
C HIS A 141 -7.55 -20.03 -6.67
N ALA A 142 -6.29 -20.43 -6.80
CA ALA A 142 -5.40 -19.88 -7.82
C ALA A 142 -5.87 -20.20 -9.24
N LEU A 143 -6.42 -21.39 -9.46
CA LEU A 143 -6.99 -21.80 -10.74
C LEU A 143 -8.23 -20.97 -11.10
N GLU A 144 -9.13 -20.75 -10.16
CA GLU A 144 -10.30 -19.89 -10.32
C GLU A 144 -9.90 -18.43 -10.60
N PHE A 145 -8.95 -17.92 -9.82
CA PHE A 145 -8.38 -16.58 -10.02
C PHE A 145 -7.78 -16.40 -11.40
N SER A 146 -7.07 -17.41 -11.90
CA SER A 146 -6.38 -17.37 -13.18
C SER A 146 -7.31 -17.18 -14.39
N GLN A 147 -8.59 -17.50 -14.26
CA GLN A 147 -9.60 -17.34 -15.31
C GLN A 147 -9.87 -15.86 -15.65
N GLY A 148 -9.62 -14.97 -14.69
CA GLY A 148 -9.75 -13.51 -14.88
C GLY A 148 -8.49 -12.81 -15.39
N LEU A 149 -7.37 -13.54 -15.52
CA LEU A 149 -6.10 -12.97 -15.94
C LEU A 149 -5.93 -13.02 -17.47
N PRO A 150 -5.16 -12.08 -18.07
CA PRO A 150 -4.72 -12.19 -19.46
C PRO A 150 -3.99 -13.51 -19.74
N ASP A 151 -4.02 -13.96 -20.98
CA ASP A 151 -3.43 -15.25 -21.37
C ASP A 151 -1.90 -15.32 -21.18
N ASP A 152 -1.22 -14.19 -21.28
CA ASP A 152 0.22 -14.02 -21.11
C ASP A 152 0.64 -13.78 -19.63
N ALA A 153 -0.34 -13.66 -18.74
CA ALA A 153 -0.05 -13.36 -17.33
C ALA A 153 0.49 -14.57 -16.58
N TRP A 154 1.43 -14.33 -15.70
CA TRP A 154 1.77 -15.31 -14.66
C TRP A 154 0.63 -15.41 -13.64
N VAL A 155 0.46 -16.58 -13.05
CA VAL A 155 -0.40 -16.73 -11.88
C VAL A 155 0.43 -16.44 -10.64
N VAL A 156 0.13 -15.34 -9.98
CA VAL A 156 0.87 -14.92 -8.77
C VAL A 156 -0.08 -14.90 -7.58
N THR A 157 0.28 -15.62 -6.53
CA THR A 157 -0.43 -15.56 -5.25
C THR A 157 0.53 -15.21 -4.11
N GLN A 158 -0.01 -14.70 -3.01
CA GLN A 158 0.75 -14.44 -1.79
C GLN A 158 -0.08 -14.82 -0.57
N GLY A 159 0.59 -15.36 0.44
CA GLY A 159 -0.03 -15.54 1.75
C GLY A 159 0.01 -16.94 2.31
N TRP A 160 0.37 -17.96 1.51
CA TRP A 160 0.34 -19.35 1.97
C TRP A 160 1.25 -19.59 3.18
N ARG A 161 0.78 -20.54 4.03
CA ARG A 161 1.47 -20.93 5.28
C ARG A 161 1.21 -22.41 5.52
N ASP A 162 2.05 -23.27 4.97
CA ASP A 162 1.94 -24.72 5.04
C ASP A 162 1.79 -25.29 6.47
N TYR A 163 2.47 -24.67 7.44
CA TYR A 163 2.36 -25.04 8.86
C TYR A 163 0.97 -24.77 9.47
N ARG A 164 0.09 -24.05 8.77
CA ARG A 164 -1.31 -23.82 9.17
C ARG A 164 -2.31 -24.69 8.44
N TRP A 165 -1.85 -25.48 7.48
CA TRP A 165 -2.71 -26.38 6.75
C TRP A 165 -3.04 -27.64 7.59
N ASP A 166 -4.12 -28.31 7.26
CA ASP A 166 -4.56 -29.55 7.92
C ASP A 166 -4.80 -30.64 6.85
N PRO A 167 -3.93 -31.66 6.76
CA PRO A 167 -2.66 -31.79 7.49
C PRO A 167 -1.59 -30.79 7.03
N PRO A 168 -0.60 -30.43 7.88
CA PRO A 168 0.53 -29.62 7.47
C PRO A 168 1.41 -30.44 6.51
N GLU A 169 1.51 -29.98 5.28
CA GLU A 169 2.28 -30.62 4.20
C GLU A 169 3.16 -29.59 3.51
N HIS A 170 4.41 -29.95 3.21
CA HIS A 170 5.27 -29.09 2.41
C HIS A 170 4.88 -29.22 0.94
N PRO A 171 4.50 -28.12 0.28
CA PRO A 171 4.05 -28.17 -1.10
C PRO A 171 5.21 -28.49 -2.06
N THR A 172 4.85 -29.05 -3.22
CA THR A 172 5.79 -29.26 -4.30
C THR A 172 5.23 -28.73 -5.62
N LYS A 173 6.11 -28.60 -6.63
CA LYS A 173 5.69 -28.15 -7.96
C LYS A 173 4.62 -29.03 -8.62
N ALA A 174 4.46 -30.27 -8.17
CA ALA A 174 3.60 -31.26 -8.83
C ALA A 174 2.14 -30.83 -8.93
N SER A 175 1.57 -30.28 -7.88
CA SER A 175 0.18 -29.78 -7.88
C SER A 175 0.03 -28.54 -8.76
N LEU A 176 1.01 -27.65 -8.76
CA LEU A 176 1.01 -26.48 -9.65
C LEU A 176 1.24 -26.87 -11.12
N ASP A 177 2.08 -27.86 -11.40
CA ASP A 177 2.30 -28.40 -12.75
C ASP A 177 1.02 -29.03 -13.31
N ALA A 178 0.26 -29.74 -12.47
CA ALA A 178 -1.03 -30.31 -12.84
C ALA A 178 -2.09 -29.24 -13.13
N ALA A 179 -2.15 -28.17 -12.30
CA ALA A 179 -3.12 -27.08 -12.45
C ALA A 179 -2.76 -26.11 -13.58
N PHE A 180 -1.48 -25.84 -13.77
CA PHE A 180 -0.96 -24.82 -14.72
C PHE A 180 0.10 -25.39 -15.67
N PRO A 181 -0.22 -26.38 -16.52
CA PRO A 181 0.76 -27.07 -17.37
C PRO A 181 1.39 -26.17 -18.44
N GLY A 182 0.70 -25.12 -18.85
CA GLY A 182 1.13 -24.18 -19.91
C GLY A 182 1.47 -22.78 -19.43
N ARG A 183 1.28 -22.46 -18.12
CA ARG A 183 1.37 -21.10 -17.59
C ARG A 183 2.30 -21.06 -16.39
N PRO A 184 3.24 -20.10 -16.31
CA PRO A 184 4.04 -19.91 -15.11
C PRO A 184 3.14 -19.57 -13.90
N CYS A 185 3.39 -20.29 -12.80
CA CYS A 185 2.70 -20.06 -11.53
C CYS A 185 3.72 -19.94 -10.41
N VAL A 186 3.55 -18.91 -9.58
CA VAL A 186 4.37 -18.66 -8.40
C VAL A 186 3.49 -18.26 -7.22
N MET A 187 3.71 -18.90 -6.09
CA MET A 187 3.03 -18.63 -4.85
C MET A 187 4.05 -18.14 -3.80
N TYR A 188 3.88 -16.92 -3.33
CA TYR A 188 4.75 -16.29 -2.36
C TYR A 188 4.23 -16.54 -0.95
N SER A 189 5.08 -16.99 -0.05
CA SER A 189 4.68 -17.30 1.33
C SER A 189 4.20 -16.08 2.11
N GLY A 190 3.43 -16.31 3.13
CA GLY A 190 2.86 -15.24 3.96
C GLY A 190 3.86 -14.52 4.86
N ASP A 191 5.04 -15.10 5.07
CA ASP A 191 6.16 -14.46 5.77
C ASP A 191 7.11 -13.70 4.83
N GLY A 192 6.94 -13.90 3.51
CA GLY A 192 7.76 -13.21 2.53
C GLY A 192 9.14 -13.81 2.28
N HIS A 193 9.40 -15.05 2.70
CA HIS A 193 10.72 -15.65 2.62
C HIS A 193 10.83 -16.86 1.68
N THR A 194 9.69 -17.35 1.15
CA THR A 194 9.68 -18.56 0.33
C THR A 194 8.82 -18.37 -0.93
N LEU A 195 9.31 -18.85 -2.07
CA LEU A 195 8.55 -19.02 -3.29
C LEU A 195 8.27 -20.51 -3.55
N TRP A 196 7.05 -20.79 -3.98
CA TRP A 196 6.62 -22.07 -4.49
C TRP A 196 6.27 -21.89 -5.98
N LEU A 197 7.06 -22.53 -6.86
CA LEU A 197 7.06 -22.33 -8.31
C LEU A 197 6.72 -23.64 -9.01
N ASN A 198 5.96 -23.56 -10.11
CA ASN A 198 5.79 -24.68 -11.01
C ASN A 198 6.98 -24.81 -11.99
N SER A 199 7.01 -25.92 -12.73
CA SER A 199 8.08 -26.18 -13.71
C SER A 199 8.16 -25.13 -14.80
N ARG A 200 7.03 -24.53 -15.22
CA ARG A 200 7.00 -23.45 -16.20
C ARG A 200 7.62 -22.15 -15.67
N ALA A 201 7.39 -21.82 -14.40
CA ALA A 201 8.03 -20.69 -13.77
C ALA A 201 9.55 -20.90 -13.63
N LEU A 202 9.98 -22.09 -13.20
CA LEU A 202 11.41 -22.44 -13.13
C LEU A 202 12.09 -22.34 -14.51
N GLU A 203 11.45 -22.88 -15.55
CA GLU A 203 11.95 -22.80 -16.94
C GLU A 203 12.08 -21.31 -17.40
N ALA A 204 11.05 -20.50 -17.20
CA ALA A 204 11.05 -19.10 -17.60
C ALA A 204 12.12 -18.28 -16.85
N LEU A 205 12.42 -18.65 -15.61
CA LEU A 205 13.47 -18.02 -14.79
C LEU A 205 14.86 -18.57 -15.09
N GLY A 206 14.98 -19.64 -15.88
CA GLY A 206 16.25 -20.32 -16.18
C GLY A 206 16.83 -21.05 -14.96
N VAL A 207 15.99 -21.47 -14.01
CA VAL A 207 16.40 -22.22 -12.82
C VAL A 207 16.31 -23.72 -13.12
N THR A 208 17.44 -24.40 -13.01
CA THR A 208 17.57 -25.84 -13.27
C THR A 208 18.12 -26.56 -12.04
N ARG A 209 18.12 -27.90 -12.08
CA ARG A 209 18.72 -28.71 -11.03
C ARG A 209 20.18 -28.37 -10.71
N ASP A 210 20.91 -27.86 -11.71
CA ASP A 210 22.34 -27.51 -11.60
C ASP A 210 22.57 -26.04 -11.26
N SER A 211 21.47 -25.26 -11.07
CA SER A 211 21.60 -23.85 -10.68
C SER A 211 22.08 -23.73 -9.23
N GLU A 212 23.09 -22.87 -9.04
CA GLU A 212 23.59 -22.52 -7.71
C GLU A 212 22.73 -21.37 -7.12
N PRO A 213 22.18 -21.54 -5.92
CA PRO A 213 21.45 -20.44 -5.28
C PRO A 213 22.40 -19.33 -4.83
N PRO A 214 21.92 -18.09 -4.72
CA PRO A 214 22.70 -17.01 -4.14
C PRO A 214 23.07 -17.30 -2.68
N ALA A 215 24.12 -16.63 -2.17
CA ALA A 215 24.53 -16.76 -0.78
C ALA A 215 23.37 -16.39 0.16
N GLY A 216 23.07 -17.27 1.12
CA GLY A 216 21.94 -17.13 2.04
C GLY A 216 20.61 -17.57 1.47
N GLY A 217 20.56 -18.16 0.27
CA GLY A 217 19.35 -18.77 -0.31
C GLY A 217 19.52 -20.26 -0.56
N SER A 218 18.44 -20.97 -0.87
CA SER A 218 18.44 -22.37 -1.26
C SER A 218 17.33 -22.72 -2.22
N TYR A 219 17.52 -23.79 -2.97
CA TYR A 219 16.49 -24.48 -3.73
C TYR A 219 16.30 -25.89 -3.15
N ASP A 220 15.06 -26.24 -2.84
CA ASP A 220 14.78 -27.59 -2.35
C ASP A 220 14.85 -28.63 -3.48
N LYS A 221 15.44 -29.77 -3.16
CA LYS A 221 15.59 -30.90 -4.07
C LYS A 221 15.04 -32.18 -3.43
N ASP A 222 14.46 -33.02 -4.26
CA ASP A 222 14.01 -34.35 -3.86
C ASP A 222 15.20 -35.32 -3.69
N SER A 223 14.90 -36.58 -3.36
CA SER A 223 15.90 -37.67 -3.19
C SER A 223 16.70 -37.99 -4.46
N ASN A 224 16.20 -37.57 -5.63
CA ASN A 224 16.86 -37.77 -6.93
C ASN A 224 17.67 -36.52 -7.36
N GLY A 225 17.65 -35.47 -6.54
CA GLY A 225 18.30 -34.18 -6.83
C GLY A 225 17.52 -33.29 -7.78
N GLU A 226 16.23 -33.57 -8.04
CA GLU A 226 15.37 -32.73 -8.84
C GLU A 226 14.75 -31.62 -7.99
N LEU A 227 14.57 -30.44 -8.60
CA LEU A 227 13.95 -29.31 -7.91
C LEU A 227 12.50 -29.64 -7.52
N THR A 228 12.13 -29.40 -6.24
CA THR A 228 10.75 -29.51 -5.76
C THR A 228 9.88 -28.33 -6.14
N GLY A 229 10.46 -27.21 -6.55
CA GLY A 229 9.78 -25.95 -6.84
C GLY A 229 9.85 -24.93 -5.72
N ILE A 230 10.50 -25.25 -4.61
CA ILE A 230 10.63 -24.34 -3.46
C ILE A 230 11.97 -23.62 -3.51
N ALA A 231 11.91 -22.30 -3.37
CA ALA A 231 13.07 -21.40 -3.22
C ALA A 231 12.95 -20.61 -1.93
N HIS A 232 14.04 -20.57 -1.16
CA HIS A 232 14.07 -19.91 0.15
C HIS A 232 14.97 -18.68 0.18
N GLU A 233 14.60 -17.73 1.04
CA GLU A 233 15.40 -16.57 1.44
C GLU A 233 15.97 -15.79 0.24
N ALA A 234 17.28 -15.61 0.16
CA ALA A 234 17.92 -14.86 -0.91
C ALA A 234 17.58 -15.39 -2.32
N ALA A 235 17.33 -16.70 -2.48
CA ALA A 235 16.90 -17.27 -3.75
C ALA A 235 15.46 -16.81 -4.08
N ALA A 236 14.56 -16.82 -3.13
CA ALA A 236 13.21 -16.29 -3.32
C ALA A 236 13.23 -14.79 -3.66
N MET A 237 14.00 -14.01 -2.90
CA MET A 237 14.15 -12.56 -3.10
C MET A 237 14.73 -12.19 -4.46
N GLN A 238 15.65 -12.98 -4.98
CA GLN A 238 16.24 -12.78 -6.32
C GLN A 238 15.26 -13.11 -7.45
N LEU A 239 14.40 -14.11 -7.26
CA LEU A 239 13.48 -14.58 -8.29
C LEU A 239 12.18 -13.76 -8.34
N LEU A 240 11.68 -13.30 -7.18
CA LEU A 240 10.38 -12.62 -7.09
C LEU A 240 10.24 -11.42 -8.04
N PRO A 241 11.20 -10.49 -8.16
CA PRO A 241 11.12 -9.39 -9.11
C PRO A 241 10.88 -9.87 -10.53
N ARG A 242 11.60 -10.92 -10.95
CA ARG A 242 11.48 -11.51 -12.28
C ARG A 242 10.14 -12.19 -12.52
N CYS A 243 9.54 -12.76 -11.47
CA CYS A 243 8.17 -13.30 -11.53
C CYS A 243 7.10 -12.21 -11.76
N LEU A 244 7.44 -10.94 -11.49
CA LEU A 244 6.52 -9.82 -11.57
C LEU A 244 6.76 -8.92 -12.80
N GLU A 245 7.79 -9.18 -13.60
CA GLU A 245 8.13 -8.40 -14.80
C GLU A 245 6.97 -8.31 -15.81
N TRP A 246 6.14 -9.36 -15.90
CA TRP A 246 4.97 -9.38 -16.79
C TRP A 246 3.93 -8.30 -16.47
N LEU A 247 3.93 -7.75 -15.24
CA LEU A 247 3.03 -6.66 -14.86
C LEU A 247 3.26 -5.44 -15.74
N GLY A 248 4.51 -5.10 -16.01
CA GLY A 248 4.87 -3.89 -16.73
C GLY A 248 4.52 -2.60 -15.96
N GLU A 249 4.97 -1.48 -16.47
CA GLU A 249 4.80 -0.19 -15.79
C GLU A 249 3.33 0.25 -15.67
N ASP A 250 2.52 0.02 -16.70
CA ASP A 250 1.12 0.47 -16.72
C ASP A 250 0.27 -0.22 -15.65
N ARG A 251 0.41 -1.54 -15.47
CA ARG A 251 -0.34 -2.29 -14.46
C ARG A 251 0.11 -1.92 -13.04
N ILE A 252 1.41 -1.70 -12.85
CA ILE A 252 1.96 -1.23 -11.57
C ILE A 252 1.46 0.18 -11.26
N ALA A 253 1.50 1.09 -12.22
CA ALA A 253 0.99 2.46 -12.06
C ALA A 253 -0.50 2.49 -11.71
N SER A 254 -1.31 1.64 -12.36
CA SER A 254 -2.73 1.47 -12.04
C SER A 254 -2.93 0.97 -10.60
N ALA A 255 -2.21 -0.08 -10.19
CA ALA A 255 -2.28 -0.61 -8.83
C ALA A 255 -1.87 0.44 -7.77
N TYR A 256 -0.84 1.22 -8.07
CA TYR A 256 -0.40 2.34 -7.21
C TYR A 256 -1.49 3.42 -7.09
N GLY A 257 -2.10 3.83 -8.21
CA GLY A 257 -3.17 4.81 -8.23
C GLY A 257 -4.36 4.39 -7.38
N ASP A 258 -4.80 3.15 -7.52
CA ASP A 258 -5.91 2.59 -6.74
C ASP A 258 -5.57 2.49 -5.24
N GLN A 259 -4.35 2.09 -4.91
CA GLN A 259 -3.91 2.01 -3.52
C GLN A 259 -3.81 3.40 -2.88
N MET A 260 -3.21 4.38 -3.57
CA MET A 260 -3.15 5.76 -3.08
C MET A 260 -4.55 6.34 -2.82
N LYS A 261 -5.51 6.05 -3.70
CA LYS A 261 -6.89 6.46 -3.52
C LYS A 261 -7.52 5.84 -2.27
N ARG A 262 -7.37 4.52 -2.08
CA ARG A 262 -7.85 3.82 -0.87
C ARG A 262 -7.25 4.39 0.40
N MET A 263 -5.94 4.66 0.39
CA MET A 263 -5.24 5.25 1.53
C MET A 263 -5.74 6.66 1.85
N ALA A 264 -5.93 7.49 0.82
CA ALA A 264 -6.49 8.83 0.99
C ALA A 264 -7.91 8.81 1.56
N GLU A 265 -8.74 7.84 1.14
CA GLU A 265 -10.10 7.64 1.69
C GLU A 265 -10.07 7.25 3.18
N GLN A 266 -8.98 6.64 3.65
CA GLN A 266 -8.74 6.30 5.05
C GLN A 266 -8.03 7.42 5.84
N GLY A 267 -7.68 8.54 5.18
CA GLY A 267 -6.99 9.66 5.79
C GLY A 267 -5.47 9.54 5.83
N ILE A 268 -4.88 8.52 5.21
CA ILE A 268 -3.43 8.36 5.08
C ILE A 268 -2.97 9.24 3.91
N THR A 269 -2.10 10.22 4.19
CA THR A 269 -1.66 11.21 3.21
C THR A 269 -0.17 11.18 2.93
N SER A 270 0.58 10.39 3.70
CA SER A 270 2.00 10.16 3.49
C SER A 270 2.42 8.79 4.01
N ILE A 271 3.48 8.26 3.44
CA ILE A 271 4.01 6.94 3.78
C ILE A 271 5.52 6.95 3.86
N CYS A 272 6.07 6.03 4.65
CA CYS A 272 7.46 5.62 4.56
C CYS A 272 7.48 4.20 3.96
N ASP A 273 7.90 4.11 2.71
CA ASP A 273 7.96 2.83 2.01
C ASP A 273 9.23 2.06 2.41
N MET A 274 9.03 0.85 2.93
CA MET A 274 10.07 -0.11 3.28
C MET A 274 10.32 -1.07 2.12
N SER A 275 10.46 -0.51 0.90
CA SER A 275 10.62 -1.32 -0.29
C SER A 275 11.77 -2.32 -0.13
N LEU A 276 11.47 -3.60 -0.35
CA LEU A 276 12.46 -4.68 -0.45
C LEU A 276 12.92 -4.86 -1.90
N MET A 277 12.33 -4.10 -2.83
CA MET A 277 12.66 -4.15 -4.25
C MET A 277 13.64 -3.02 -4.57
N PRO A 278 14.74 -3.29 -5.27
CA PRO A 278 15.70 -2.26 -5.67
C PRO A 278 15.13 -1.27 -6.68
#